data_894dd1ddf1f8439fb7b34b1fd4489766
#
_entry.id   894dd1ddf1f8439fb7b34b1fd4489766
#
_cell.length_a   1.000
_cell.length_b   1.000
_cell.length_c   1.000
_cell.angle_alpha   90.00
_cell.angle_beta   90.00
_cell.angle_gamma   90.00
#
_symmetry.space_group_name_H-M   'P 1'
#
loop_
_entity.id
_entity.type
_entity.pdbx_description
1 polymer ?
#
loop_
_entity_poly.entity_id
_entity_poly.type
_entity_poly.pdbx_seq_one_letter_code
_entity_poly.pdbx_strand_id
1 'polypeptide(L)'
;FPTSELHKVIVNHYPGSGTGRSNVTRTHEYALFVTPRNADLLRGEAKESGWRERGFCRSGTGDNNYRTGRPNSFYAVLVDESKCEIVGFEPPPAKDERSYPTGRTDEGFLRVYPLGSDGSERCWTLSYESASDYWQKGLLFCSSNMIIKRRYHDEASGNLLPSVWVDKKYSAVSHGTNLLTSLFGNSGLFSYPKSLYTVETAIESGTFRDESVQIMDYFAGSGTTGHAVINLNRENGTTHQYTLVEMGDYFSEVTKPRIAK
;
A
#
# COMPACT_ATOMS: atom_id res chain seq x y z
N PHE A 1 -7.59 -23.75 -11.86
CA PHE A 1 -8.89 -23.09 -11.94
C PHE A 1 -8.83 -22.00 -13.01
N PRO A 2 -9.53 -22.15 -14.18
CA PRO A 2 -9.43 -21.22 -15.31
C PRO A 2 -9.96 -19.81 -14.99
N THR A 3 -10.78 -19.68 -13.96
CA THR A 3 -11.42 -18.42 -13.52
C THR A 3 -10.75 -17.79 -12.31
N SER A 4 -9.59 -18.32 -11.89
CA SER A 4 -8.86 -17.86 -10.71
C SER A 4 -7.51 -17.26 -11.08
N GLU A 5 -6.98 -16.41 -10.21
CA GLU A 5 -5.67 -15.81 -10.27
C GLU A 5 -4.86 -16.20 -9.03
N LEU A 6 -3.58 -16.53 -9.22
CA LEU A 6 -2.68 -16.93 -8.16
C LEU A 6 -1.68 -15.82 -7.86
N HIS A 7 -1.72 -15.33 -6.63
CA HIS A 7 -0.75 -14.37 -6.11
C HIS A 7 0.21 -15.07 -5.15
N LYS A 8 1.50 -14.79 -5.25
CA LYS A 8 2.56 -15.39 -4.44
C LYS A 8 3.23 -14.31 -3.61
N VAL A 9 3.27 -14.52 -2.31
CA VAL A 9 3.96 -13.65 -1.36
C VAL A 9 5.06 -14.44 -0.66
N ILE A 10 6.26 -13.88 -0.62
CA ILE A 10 7.40 -14.45 0.11
C ILE A 10 7.31 -13.97 1.56
N VAL A 11 7.27 -14.89 2.51
CA VAL A 11 7.25 -14.60 3.94
C VAL A 11 8.58 -14.96 4.57
N ASN A 12 9.32 -13.99 5.07
CA ASN A 12 10.57 -14.23 5.78
C ASN A 12 10.28 -14.72 7.22
N HIS A 13 10.05 -16.01 7.38
CA HIS A 13 9.70 -16.62 8.66
C HIS A 13 10.91 -16.96 9.56
N TYR A 14 12.12 -16.85 9.02
CA TYR A 14 13.39 -17.09 9.73
C TYR A 14 14.38 -15.94 9.49
N PRO A 15 14.14 -14.75 10.02
CA PRO A 15 14.93 -13.55 9.69
C PRO A 15 16.37 -13.56 10.23
N GLY A 16 16.76 -14.50 11.09
CA GLY A 16 18.09 -14.53 11.73
C GLY A 16 19.03 -15.56 11.15
N SER A 17 18.61 -16.81 11.05
CA SER A 17 19.43 -17.90 10.55
C SER A 17 18.51 -19.01 10.06
N GLY A 18 18.56 -19.30 8.80
CA GLY A 18 17.78 -20.41 8.27
C GLY A 18 18.35 -21.78 8.69
N THR A 19 17.52 -22.77 8.62
CA THR A 19 17.91 -24.18 8.83
C THR A 19 18.26 -24.81 7.49
N GLY A 20 19.46 -25.34 7.37
CA GLY A 20 19.86 -26.07 6.17
C GLY A 20 21.31 -26.52 6.24
N ARG A 21 21.59 -27.67 5.63
CA ARG A 21 22.95 -28.22 5.49
C ARG A 21 23.52 -28.04 4.08
N SER A 22 22.92 -27.14 3.29
CA SER A 22 23.32 -26.79 1.93
C SER A 22 23.99 -25.43 1.88
N ASN A 23 24.58 -25.07 0.75
CA ASN A 23 25.20 -23.76 0.51
C ASN A 23 24.23 -22.58 0.58
N VAL A 24 22.91 -22.84 0.53
CA VAL A 24 21.86 -21.82 0.64
C VAL A 24 20.90 -22.24 1.74
N THR A 25 20.73 -21.35 2.72
CA THR A 25 19.82 -21.55 3.82
C THR A 25 18.43 -21.01 3.48
N ARG A 26 17.40 -21.82 3.64
CA ARG A 26 16.02 -21.39 3.42
C ARG A 26 15.52 -20.58 4.62
N THR A 27 15.25 -19.31 4.41
CA THR A 27 14.76 -18.37 5.44
C THR A 27 13.30 -17.98 5.24
N HIS A 28 12.67 -18.44 4.16
CA HIS A 28 11.34 -18.02 3.77
C HIS A 28 10.40 -19.18 3.47
N GLU A 29 9.13 -18.89 3.51
CA GLU A 29 8.03 -19.68 2.99
C GLU A 29 7.15 -18.84 2.07
N TYR A 30 6.11 -19.44 1.50
CA TYR A 30 5.20 -18.74 0.58
C TYR A 30 3.80 -18.70 1.16
N ALA A 31 3.19 -17.53 1.14
CA ALA A 31 1.75 -17.39 1.22
C ALA A 31 1.19 -17.36 -0.21
N LEU A 32 0.25 -18.24 -0.51
CA LEU A 32 -0.37 -18.37 -1.81
C LEU A 32 -1.83 -17.94 -1.68
N PHE A 33 -2.18 -16.86 -2.38
CA PHE A 33 -3.55 -16.37 -2.44
C PHE A 33 -4.15 -16.74 -3.80
N VAL A 34 -5.30 -17.38 -3.78
CA VAL A 34 -6.07 -17.73 -4.98
C VAL A 34 -7.36 -16.93 -4.93
N THR A 35 -7.53 -16.02 -5.87
CA THR A 35 -8.71 -15.13 -5.96
C THR A 35 -9.45 -15.37 -7.27
N PRO A 36 -10.73 -15.02 -7.37
CA PRO A 36 -11.38 -14.91 -8.66
C PRO A 36 -10.62 -13.95 -9.57
N ARG A 37 -10.56 -14.24 -10.86
CA ARG A 37 -9.87 -13.37 -11.83
C ARG A 37 -10.52 -11.99 -11.89
N ASN A 38 -9.70 -10.96 -11.96
CA ASN A 38 -10.11 -9.55 -11.96
C ASN A 38 -10.84 -9.08 -10.68
N ALA A 39 -10.79 -9.85 -9.61
CA ALA A 39 -11.31 -9.43 -8.33
C ALA A 39 -10.23 -8.69 -7.53
N ASP A 40 -10.49 -7.44 -7.20
CA ASP A 40 -9.59 -6.57 -6.44
C ASP A 40 -9.79 -6.79 -4.93
N LEU A 41 -9.48 -8.01 -4.45
CA LEU A 41 -9.78 -8.47 -3.10
C LEU A 41 -8.60 -8.37 -2.12
N LEU A 42 -7.36 -8.34 -2.62
CA LEU A 42 -6.19 -8.35 -1.74
C LEU A 42 -5.69 -6.93 -1.46
N ARG A 43 -5.53 -6.62 -0.18
CA ARG A 43 -4.99 -5.34 0.27
C ARG A 43 -3.89 -5.54 1.31
N GLY A 44 -2.92 -4.65 1.31
CA GLY A 44 -1.97 -4.48 2.39
C GLY A 44 -2.53 -3.60 3.51
N GLU A 45 -1.66 -3.16 4.41
CA GLU A 45 -2.03 -2.33 5.54
C GLU A 45 -2.89 -1.12 5.13
N ALA A 46 -3.93 -0.84 5.90
CA ALA A 46 -4.78 0.31 5.70
C ALA A 46 -3.97 1.61 5.82
N LYS A 47 -4.23 2.55 4.92
CA LYS A 47 -3.76 3.93 5.07
C LYS A 47 -4.82 4.73 5.80
N GLU A 48 -4.38 5.58 6.71
CA GLU A 48 -5.27 6.61 7.22
C GLU A 48 -5.74 7.51 6.08
N SER A 49 -7.05 7.73 6.01
CA SER A 49 -7.61 8.74 5.11
C SER A 49 -7.16 10.12 5.54
N GLY A 50 -6.90 10.99 4.59
CA GLY A 50 -6.52 12.35 4.94
C GLY A 50 -6.06 13.19 3.74
N TRP A 51 -5.89 14.47 3.99
CA TRP A 51 -5.33 15.37 3.02
C TRP A 51 -3.83 15.20 2.86
N ARG A 52 -3.39 15.03 1.63
CA ARG A 52 -1.98 14.90 1.27
C ARG A 52 -1.59 15.93 0.22
N GLU A 53 -0.31 16.26 0.19
CA GLU A 53 0.27 17.19 -0.78
C GLU A 53 1.34 16.51 -1.60
N ARG A 54 1.40 16.84 -2.87
CA ARG A 54 2.50 16.40 -3.74
C ARG A 54 2.84 17.51 -4.75
N GLY A 55 4.05 17.43 -5.30
CA GLY A 55 4.46 18.28 -6.42
C GLY A 55 3.46 18.18 -7.57
N PHE A 56 3.19 19.30 -8.22
CA PHE A 56 2.25 19.34 -9.33
C PHE A 56 2.88 18.91 -10.65
N CYS A 57 4.19 19.11 -10.80
CA CYS A 57 4.97 18.65 -11.97
C CYS A 57 5.20 17.12 -11.92
N ARG A 58 5.04 16.45 -13.05
CA ARG A 58 5.32 15.02 -13.20
C ARG A 58 6.82 14.76 -13.25
N SER A 59 7.28 13.68 -12.61
CA SER A 59 8.70 13.32 -12.49
C SER A 59 9.07 11.98 -13.13
N GLY A 60 8.12 11.25 -13.71
CA GLY A 60 8.39 9.96 -14.34
C GLY A 60 9.19 10.06 -15.66
N THR A 61 9.64 8.93 -16.20
CA THR A 61 10.45 8.83 -17.42
C THR A 61 9.67 8.44 -18.69
N GLY A 62 8.40 7.99 -18.57
CA GLY A 62 7.57 7.64 -19.73
C GLY A 62 7.04 8.88 -20.44
N ASP A 63 6.70 8.75 -21.73
CA ASP A 63 6.26 9.84 -22.63
C ASP A 63 5.11 10.69 -22.06
N ASN A 64 4.22 10.09 -21.30
CA ASN A 64 3.13 10.78 -20.64
C ASN A 64 3.56 11.79 -19.55
N ASN A 65 4.84 11.89 -19.24
CA ASN A 65 5.38 12.88 -18.31
C ASN A 65 5.97 14.10 -19.00
N TYR A 66 6.00 14.10 -20.33
CA TYR A 66 6.55 15.17 -21.15
C TYR A 66 5.49 15.84 -22.01
N ARG A 67 5.77 17.09 -22.40
CA ARG A 67 4.92 17.91 -23.29
C ARG A 67 4.53 17.16 -24.57
N THR A 68 5.45 16.40 -25.15
CA THR A 68 5.24 15.61 -26.38
C THR A 68 4.08 14.63 -26.25
N GLY A 69 3.94 13.98 -25.10
CA GLY A 69 2.87 13.02 -24.80
C GLY A 69 1.57 13.64 -24.27
N ARG A 70 1.66 14.84 -23.65
CA ARG A 70 0.52 15.54 -23.03
C ARG A 70 0.60 17.04 -23.23
N PRO A 71 0.44 17.56 -24.46
CA PRO A 71 0.59 18.99 -24.74
C PRO A 71 -0.37 19.87 -23.92
N ASN A 72 -1.61 19.45 -23.70
CA ASN A 72 -2.60 20.18 -22.90
C ASN A 72 -2.30 20.24 -21.39
N SER A 73 -1.26 19.55 -20.94
CA SER A 73 -0.76 19.61 -19.56
C SER A 73 0.56 20.38 -19.45
N PHE A 74 0.98 21.06 -20.52
CA PHE A 74 2.12 21.98 -20.54
C PHE A 74 1.63 23.41 -20.75
N TYR A 75 1.49 24.16 -19.67
CA TYR A 75 0.97 25.52 -19.66
C TYR A 75 1.61 26.32 -18.52
N ALA A 76 1.53 27.66 -18.58
CA ALA A 76 2.03 28.50 -17.51
C ALA A 76 1.06 28.59 -16.34
N VAL A 77 1.55 28.39 -15.14
CA VAL A 77 0.90 28.81 -13.90
C VAL A 77 1.43 30.21 -13.58
N LEU A 78 0.54 31.19 -13.42
CA LEU A 78 0.89 32.55 -13.06
C LEU A 78 0.96 32.70 -11.55
N VAL A 79 2.08 33.20 -11.05
CA VAL A 79 2.35 33.31 -9.62
C VAL A 79 2.70 34.74 -9.22
N ASP A 80 2.03 35.25 -8.20
CA ASP A 80 2.46 36.43 -7.46
C ASP A 80 3.58 35.98 -6.47
N GLU A 81 4.82 36.28 -6.79
CA GLU A 81 5.97 35.86 -5.97
C GLU A 81 5.98 36.55 -4.61
N SER A 82 5.43 37.77 -4.48
CA SER A 82 5.40 38.49 -3.23
C SER A 82 4.51 37.84 -2.17
N LYS A 83 3.47 37.12 -2.63
CA LYS A 83 2.50 36.43 -1.79
C LYS A 83 2.63 34.91 -1.83
N CYS A 84 3.44 34.39 -2.74
CA CYS A 84 3.47 32.95 -3.06
C CYS A 84 2.09 32.39 -3.44
N GLU A 85 1.33 33.13 -4.25
CA GLU A 85 -0.04 32.76 -4.62
C GLU A 85 -0.16 32.55 -6.12
N ILE A 86 -0.95 31.53 -6.50
CA ILE A 86 -1.37 31.37 -7.89
C ILE A 86 -2.44 32.41 -8.19
N VAL A 87 -2.24 33.17 -9.25
CA VAL A 87 -3.20 34.22 -9.69
C VAL A 87 -3.93 33.85 -10.98
N GLY A 88 -3.48 32.82 -11.68
CA GLY A 88 -4.14 32.37 -12.90
C GLY A 88 -3.30 31.38 -13.70
N PHE A 89 -3.72 31.17 -14.94
CA PHE A 89 -3.09 30.26 -15.89
C PHE A 89 -3.12 30.89 -17.29
N GLU A 90 -2.07 30.64 -18.07
CA GLU A 90 -2.09 30.89 -19.52
C GLU A 90 -2.29 29.57 -20.26
N PRO A 91 -2.99 29.57 -21.42
CA PRO A 91 -3.24 28.35 -22.19
C PRO A 91 -1.96 27.68 -22.66
N PRO A 92 -2.01 26.36 -22.92
CA PRO A 92 -0.87 25.63 -23.49
C PRO A 92 -0.42 26.28 -24.81
N PRO A 93 0.89 26.46 -25.04
CA PRO A 93 1.40 26.83 -26.35
C PRO A 93 1.07 25.74 -27.38
N ALA A 94 0.94 26.11 -28.64
CA ALA A 94 0.63 25.14 -29.70
C ALA A 94 1.62 23.99 -29.69
N LYS A 95 1.17 22.76 -30.04
CA LYS A 95 1.97 21.55 -29.92
C LYS A 95 3.35 21.64 -30.60
N ASP A 96 3.40 22.30 -31.75
CA ASP A 96 4.61 22.43 -32.56
C ASP A 96 5.36 23.75 -32.31
N GLU A 97 4.87 24.58 -31.40
CA GLU A 97 5.47 25.85 -31.04
C GLU A 97 6.68 25.63 -30.15
N ARG A 98 7.87 26.01 -30.62
CA ARG A 98 9.14 25.87 -29.91
C ARG A 98 9.46 27.05 -29.01
N SER A 99 8.79 28.19 -29.22
CA SER A 99 8.98 29.39 -28.42
C SER A 99 7.66 29.80 -27.80
N TYR A 100 7.64 29.99 -26.51
CA TYR A 100 6.47 30.42 -25.74
C TYR A 100 6.89 31.50 -24.74
N PRO A 101 5.95 32.35 -24.30
CA PRO A 101 6.26 33.41 -23.35
C PRO A 101 6.83 32.86 -22.04
N THR A 102 7.97 33.37 -21.62
CA THR A 102 8.62 33.03 -20.37
C THR A 102 8.83 34.31 -19.53
N GLY A 103 9.27 34.15 -18.29
CA GLY A 103 9.49 35.30 -17.40
C GLY A 103 8.20 35.86 -16.83
N ARG A 104 8.06 37.18 -16.78
CA ARG A 104 6.89 37.85 -16.17
C ARG A 104 5.87 38.28 -17.20
N THR A 105 4.61 38.40 -16.77
CA THR A 105 3.53 39.06 -17.51
C THR A 105 3.71 40.57 -17.43
N ASP A 106 2.92 41.33 -18.19
CA ASP A 106 2.92 42.80 -18.13
C ASP A 106 2.44 43.33 -16.75
N GLU A 107 1.62 42.53 -16.06
CA GLU A 107 1.19 42.79 -14.67
C GLU A 107 2.23 42.38 -13.63
N GLY A 108 3.36 41.79 -14.04
CA GLY A 108 4.48 41.42 -13.17
C GLY A 108 4.43 40.00 -12.58
N PHE A 109 3.43 39.18 -12.92
CA PHE A 109 3.30 37.81 -12.43
C PHE A 109 4.31 36.85 -13.11
N LEU A 110 4.91 35.96 -12.34
CA LEU A 110 5.85 34.99 -12.86
C LEU A 110 5.13 33.84 -13.58
N ARG A 111 5.57 33.54 -14.80
CA ARG A 111 5.16 32.35 -15.56
C ARG A 111 5.96 31.14 -15.11
N VAL A 112 5.31 30.16 -14.48
CA VAL A 112 5.92 28.91 -14.04
C VAL A 112 5.47 27.78 -14.94
N TYR A 113 6.40 27.20 -15.70
CA TYR A 113 6.18 26.01 -16.53
C TYR A 113 6.66 24.73 -15.84
N PRO A 114 6.14 23.55 -16.20
CA PRO A 114 6.59 22.26 -15.66
C PRO A 114 7.91 21.85 -16.33
N LEU A 115 9.01 22.42 -15.88
CA LEU A 115 10.33 22.08 -16.38
C LEU A 115 11.04 21.11 -15.42
N GLY A 116 11.75 20.14 -16.00
CA GLY A 116 12.68 19.29 -15.26
C GLY A 116 13.92 20.06 -14.81
N SER A 117 14.66 19.52 -13.85
CA SER A 117 15.95 20.10 -13.42
C SER A 117 17.00 20.14 -14.54
N ASP A 118 16.80 19.33 -15.56
CA ASP A 118 17.61 19.27 -16.79
C ASP A 118 17.09 20.21 -17.91
N GLY A 119 16.06 21.01 -17.62
CA GLY A 119 15.40 21.89 -18.58
C GLY A 119 14.39 21.19 -19.48
N SER A 120 14.15 19.89 -19.31
CA SER A 120 13.19 19.15 -20.14
C SER A 120 11.76 19.66 -19.91
N GLU A 121 10.98 19.78 -20.99
CA GLU A 121 9.57 20.18 -20.98
C GLU A 121 8.71 19.03 -20.48
N ARG A 122 8.35 19.08 -19.22
CA ARG A 122 7.51 18.09 -18.55
C ARG A 122 6.03 18.47 -18.63
N CYS A 123 5.20 17.81 -17.84
CA CYS A 123 3.76 18.10 -17.75
C CYS A 123 3.34 18.34 -16.32
N TRP A 124 2.32 19.14 -16.14
CA TRP A 124 1.54 19.15 -14.91
C TRP A 124 0.73 17.85 -14.77
N THR A 125 0.29 17.54 -13.56
CA THR A 125 -0.53 16.33 -13.30
C THR A 125 -1.97 16.47 -13.79
N LEU A 126 -2.46 17.70 -14.03
CA LEU A 126 -3.78 18.02 -14.57
C LEU A 126 -3.65 18.67 -15.94
N SER A 127 -4.70 18.56 -16.76
CA SER A 127 -4.82 19.34 -17.97
C SER A 127 -5.14 20.81 -17.63
N TYR A 128 -4.94 21.69 -18.60
CA TYR A 128 -5.25 23.12 -18.46
C TYR A 128 -6.71 23.36 -18.05
N GLU A 129 -7.66 22.66 -18.66
CA GLU A 129 -9.08 22.78 -18.38
C GLU A 129 -9.43 22.41 -16.92
N SER A 130 -8.72 21.42 -16.37
CA SER A 130 -8.94 20.93 -14.99
C SER A 130 -8.25 21.79 -13.95
N ALA A 131 -7.22 22.53 -14.31
CA ALA A 131 -6.40 23.28 -13.35
C ALA A 131 -7.16 24.38 -12.63
N SER A 132 -7.98 25.12 -13.40
CA SER A 132 -8.78 26.24 -12.86
C SER A 132 -9.79 25.76 -11.80
N ASP A 133 -10.49 24.65 -12.06
CA ASP A 133 -11.43 24.06 -11.11
C ASP A 133 -10.74 23.61 -9.81
N TYR A 134 -9.57 22.97 -9.92
CA TYR A 134 -8.78 22.54 -8.76
C TYR A 134 -8.23 23.73 -7.97
N TRP A 135 -7.81 24.79 -8.63
CA TRP A 135 -7.35 26.01 -7.99
C TRP A 135 -8.47 26.73 -7.25
N GLN A 136 -9.64 26.90 -7.86
CA GLN A 136 -10.81 27.51 -7.23
C GLN A 136 -11.26 26.75 -5.97
N LYS A 137 -11.05 25.44 -5.93
CA LYS A 137 -11.31 24.60 -4.76
C LYS A 137 -10.18 24.63 -3.70
N GLY A 138 -9.13 25.43 -3.89
CA GLY A 138 -7.98 25.48 -2.99
C GLY A 138 -7.11 24.22 -2.99
N LEU A 139 -7.26 23.38 -4.03
CA LEU A 139 -6.52 22.12 -4.17
C LEU A 139 -5.22 22.25 -4.97
N LEU A 140 -4.97 23.42 -5.55
CA LEU A 140 -3.75 23.79 -6.24
C LEU A 140 -3.23 25.11 -5.65
N PHE A 141 -1.96 25.13 -5.25
CA PHE A 141 -1.37 26.26 -4.55
C PHE A 141 0.15 26.35 -4.78
N CYS A 142 0.72 27.51 -4.51
CA CYS A 142 2.15 27.75 -4.49
C CYS A 142 2.68 27.60 -3.06
N SER A 143 3.74 26.82 -2.87
CA SER A 143 4.42 26.72 -1.58
C SER A 143 5.44 27.84 -1.38
N SER A 144 5.88 28.06 -0.14
CA SER A 144 6.87 29.08 0.22
C SER A 144 8.20 28.97 -0.56
N ASN A 145 8.51 27.79 -1.12
CA ASN A 145 9.68 27.57 -1.96
C ASN A 145 9.39 27.76 -3.46
N MET A 146 8.31 28.41 -3.81
CA MET A 146 7.86 28.64 -5.20
C MET A 146 7.60 27.34 -5.99
N ILE A 147 7.26 26.27 -5.28
CA ILE A 147 6.90 24.98 -5.90
C ILE A 147 5.38 24.90 -6.00
N ILE A 148 4.87 24.68 -7.20
CA ILE A 148 3.44 24.42 -7.39
C ILE A 148 3.13 23.02 -6.86
N LYS A 149 2.19 22.96 -5.93
CA LYS A 149 1.73 21.74 -5.27
C LYS A 149 0.24 21.52 -5.48
N ARG A 150 -0.12 20.25 -5.46
CA ARG A 150 -1.50 19.80 -5.46
C ARG A 150 -1.83 19.12 -4.14
N ARG A 151 -2.97 19.51 -3.55
CA ARG A 151 -3.60 18.82 -2.43
C ARG A 151 -4.66 17.86 -2.96
N TYR A 152 -4.77 16.70 -2.37
CA TYR A 152 -5.79 15.70 -2.69
C TYR A 152 -6.16 14.95 -1.42
N HIS A 153 -7.40 14.52 -1.37
CA HIS A 153 -7.85 13.63 -0.31
C HIS A 153 -7.45 12.20 -0.69
N ASP A 154 -6.61 11.60 0.15
CA ASP A 154 -6.27 10.19 0.05
C ASP A 154 -7.35 9.43 0.82
N GLU A 155 -8.24 8.77 0.10
CA GLU A 155 -9.25 7.93 0.73
C GLU A 155 -8.57 6.73 1.37
N ALA A 156 -9.17 6.22 2.47
CA ALA A 156 -8.70 5.01 3.15
C ALA A 156 -8.82 3.80 2.23
N SER A 157 -7.95 3.72 1.25
CA SER A 157 -7.75 2.53 0.43
C SER A 157 -6.55 1.79 0.97
N GLY A 158 -6.67 0.50 1.25
CA GLY A 158 -5.51 -0.31 1.58
C GLY A 158 -4.41 -0.17 0.53
N ASN A 159 -3.17 -0.23 0.97
CA ASN A 159 -2.05 -0.34 0.03
C ASN A 159 -2.19 -1.61 -0.81
N LEU A 160 -1.54 -1.64 -1.96
CA LEU A 160 -1.33 -2.92 -2.64
C LEU A 160 -0.58 -3.87 -1.69
N LEU A 161 -0.98 -5.14 -1.70
CA LEU A 161 -0.32 -6.16 -0.89
C LEU A 161 1.14 -6.32 -1.33
N PRO A 162 2.14 -6.10 -0.46
CA PRO A 162 3.54 -6.33 -0.82
C PRO A 162 3.79 -7.79 -1.15
N SER A 163 4.56 -8.05 -2.20
CA SER A 163 4.93 -9.42 -2.61
C SER A 163 5.99 -10.07 -1.70
N VAL A 164 6.57 -9.32 -0.76
CA VAL A 164 7.56 -9.81 0.21
C VAL A 164 7.26 -9.23 1.59
N TRP A 165 7.12 -10.10 2.58
CA TRP A 165 6.91 -9.77 3.97
C TRP A 165 8.20 -10.02 4.75
N VAL A 166 8.91 -8.96 5.11
CA VAL A 166 10.26 -9.01 5.71
C VAL A 166 10.30 -8.67 7.19
N ASP A 167 9.21 -8.18 7.77
CA ASP A 167 9.16 -7.76 9.16
C ASP A 167 9.49 -8.92 10.11
N LYS A 168 10.14 -8.60 11.24
CA LYS A 168 10.45 -9.55 12.29
C LYS A 168 9.21 -10.18 12.93
N LYS A 169 8.05 -9.54 12.84
CA LYS A 169 6.76 -10.07 13.30
C LYS A 169 6.39 -11.40 12.63
N TYR A 170 6.90 -11.66 11.43
CA TYR A 170 6.65 -12.92 10.73
C TYR A 170 7.53 -14.08 11.19
N SER A 171 8.40 -13.89 12.17
CA SER A 171 9.24 -14.92 12.72
C SER A 171 8.42 -16.05 13.37
N ALA A 172 8.50 -17.26 12.81
CA ALA A 172 7.84 -18.44 13.36
C ALA A 172 8.39 -18.84 14.74
N VAL A 173 9.65 -18.55 15.02
CA VAL A 173 10.25 -18.78 16.35
C VAL A 173 9.66 -17.83 17.37
N SER A 174 9.75 -16.53 17.11
CA SER A 174 9.35 -15.50 18.09
C SER A 174 7.84 -15.49 18.32
N HIS A 175 7.05 -15.56 17.25
CA HIS A 175 5.60 -15.35 17.28
C HIS A 175 4.78 -16.63 16.96
N GLY A 176 5.45 -17.74 16.83
CA GLY A 176 4.86 -19.08 16.78
C GLY A 176 5.27 -19.90 18.01
N THR A 177 6.50 -20.42 18.01
CA THR A 177 7.00 -21.34 19.07
C THR A 177 7.04 -20.67 20.44
N ASN A 178 7.65 -19.48 20.58
CA ASN A 178 7.75 -18.80 21.86
C ASN A 178 6.38 -18.34 22.36
N LEU A 179 5.47 -17.98 21.46
CA LEU A 179 4.09 -17.64 21.82
C LEU A 179 3.38 -18.85 22.42
N LEU A 180 3.46 -20.03 21.78
CA LEU A 180 2.87 -21.24 22.37
C LEU A 180 3.52 -21.62 23.70
N THR A 181 4.83 -21.50 23.81
CA THR A 181 5.55 -21.74 25.07
C THR A 181 5.05 -20.80 26.16
N SER A 182 4.82 -19.54 25.88
CA SER A 182 4.28 -18.58 26.85
C SER A 182 2.85 -18.91 27.28
N LEU A 183 2.02 -19.39 26.35
CA LEU A 183 0.63 -19.76 26.64
C LEU A 183 0.51 -21.02 27.50
N PHE A 184 1.38 -22.00 27.30
CA PHE A 184 1.26 -23.31 27.93
C PHE A 184 2.32 -23.61 28.99
N GLY A 185 3.36 -22.79 29.10
CA GLY A 185 4.49 -23.04 30.03
C GLY A 185 5.39 -24.22 29.62
N ASN A 186 5.17 -24.79 28.43
CA ASN A 186 5.92 -25.95 27.94
C ASN A 186 6.36 -25.72 26.50
N SER A 187 7.65 -25.97 26.23
CA SER A 187 8.23 -25.96 24.89
C SER A 187 8.09 -27.33 24.24
N GLY A 188 7.78 -27.39 22.95
CA GLY A 188 7.74 -28.64 22.21
C GLY A 188 6.36 -29.30 22.10
N LEU A 189 5.31 -28.66 22.56
CA LEU A 189 3.93 -29.15 22.43
C LEU A 189 3.48 -29.29 20.97
N PHE A 190 4.03 -28.48 20.08
CA PHE A 190 3.72 -28.50 18.66
C PHE A 190 4.95 -28.12 17.83
N SER A 191 5.20 -28.87 16.77
CA SER A 191 6.32 -28.61 15.85
C SER A 191 5.93 -27.59 14.79
N TYR A 192 6.73 -26.55 14.63
CA TYR A 192 6.60 -25.56 13.57
C TYR A 192 5.28 -24.76 13.53
N PRO A 193 4.83 -24.17 14.66
CA PRO A 193 3.67 -23.28 14.61
C PRO A 193 3.98 -22.07 13.75
N LYS A 194 2.99 -21.61 12.97
CA LYS A 194 3.12 -20.38 12.20
C LYS A 194 3.17 -19.16 13.12
N SER A 195 3.86 -18.11 12.68
CA SER A 195 3.73 -16.81 13.34
C SER A 195 2.28 -16.37 13.35
N LEU A 196 1.78 -15.92 14.49
CA LEU A 196 0.45 -15.36 14.62
C LEU A 196 0.23 -14.20 13.64
N TYR A 197 1.19 -13.29 13.56
CA TYR A 197 1.13 -12.13 12.66
C TYR A 197 1.18 -12.46 11.17
N THR A 198 1.78 -13.61 10.79
CA THR A 198 1.70 -14.07 9.39
C THR A 198 0.26 -14.43 9.04
N VAL A 199 -0.44 -15.08 9.95
CA VAL A 199 -1.83 -15.49 9.72
C VAL A 199 -2.79 -14.31 9.81
N GLU A 200 -2.60 -13.41 10.78
CA GLU A 200 -3.35 -12.15 10.88
C GLU A 200 -3.23 -11.33 9.59
N THR A 201 -2.00 -11.08 9.13
CA THR A 201 -1.77 -10.33 7.87
C THR A 201 -2.42 -11.02 6.67
N ALA A 202 -2.38 -12.34 6.60
CA ALA A 202 -3.02 -13.08 5.50
C ALA A 202 -4.55 -12.93 5.53
N ILE A 203 -5.16 -12.99 6.71
CA ILE A 203 -6.62 -12.81 6.88
C ILE A 203 -6.99 -11.37 6.54
N GLU A 204 -6.36 -10.37 7.15
CA GLU A 204 -6.61 -8.94 6.89
C GLU A 204 -6.46 -8.60 5.41
N SER A 205 -5.47 -9.19 4.73
CA SER A 205 -5.25 -8.95 3.30
C SER A 205 -6.43 -9.40 2.45
N GLY A 206 -7.10 -10.48 2.83
CA GLY A 206 -8.23 -11.04 2.08
C GLY A 206 -9.61 -10.58 2.57
N THR A 207 -9.68 -9.95 3.74
CA THR A 207 -10.94 -9.50 4.36
C THR A 207 -11.02 -7.98 4.52
N PHE A 208 -10.17 -7.26 3.82
CA PHE A 208 -10.09 -5.81 3.91
C PHE A 208 -11.45 -5.14 3.71
N ARG A 209 -11.89 -4.35 4.70
CA ARG A 209 -13.21 -3.68 4.79
C ARG A 209 -14.41 -4.61 5.04
N ASP A 210 -14.22 -5.90 5.16
CA ASP A 210 -15.32 -6.78 5.56
C ASP A 210 -15.45 -6.78 7.09
N GLU A 211 -16.62 -6.44 7.59
CA GLU A 211 -16.88 -6.45 9.04
C GLU A 211 -17.14 -7.86 9.57
N SER A 212 -17.61 -8.77 8.70
CA SER A 212 -17.95 -10.13 9.08
C SER A 212 -17.74 -11.10 7.92
N VAL A 213 -16.84 -12.07 8.09
CA VAL A 213 -16.56 -13.15 7.15
C VAL A 213 -16.47 -14.48 7.88
N GLN A 214 -16.66 -15.59 7.14
CA GLN A 214 -16.40 -16.93 7.63
C GLN A 214 -15.05 -17.41 7.13
N ILE A 215 -14.17 -17.82 8.05
CA ILE A 215 -12.84 -18.31 7.79
C ILE A 215 -12.79 -19.78 8.14
N MET A 216 -12.36 -20.63 7.21
CA MET A 216 -12.22 -22.07 7.44
C MET A 216 -10.75 -22.47 7.27
N ASP A 217 -10.22 -23.19 8.22
CA ASP A 217 -8.90 -23.79 8.20
C ASP A 217 -9.03 -25.31 8.26
N TYR A 218 -8.69 -25.98 7.17
CA TYR A 218 -8.77 -27.43 7.04
C TYR A 218 -7.62 -28.19 7.71
N PHE A 219 -6.54 -27.50 8.07
CA PHE A 219 -5.35 -28.07 8.68
C PHE A 219 -4.90 -27.16 9.83
N ALA A 220 -5.77 -26.99 10.82
CA ALA A 220 -5.64 -25.98 11.87
C ALA A 220 -4.33 -26.07 12.68
N GLY A 221 -3.71 -27.25 12.72
CA GLY A 221 -2.45 -27.44 13.40
C GLY A 221 -2.52 -26.98 14.86
N SER A 222 -1.68 -26.01 15.21
CA SER A 222 -1.69 -25.42 16.55
C SER A 222 -2.83 -24.43 16.81
N GLY A 223 -3.77 -24.23 15.88
CA GLY A 223 -4.90 -23.28 16.03
C GLY A 223 -4.53 -21.81 15.82
N THR A 224 -3.49 -21.52 15.05
CA THR A 224 -3.05 -20.14 14.81
C THR A 224 -4.13 -19.30 14.13
N THR A 225 -4.89 -19.87 13.20
CA THR A 225 -5.98 -19.19 12.50
C THR A 225 -7.09 -18.72 13.45
N GLY A 226 -7.55 -19.58 14.36
CA GLY A 226 -8.58 -19.18 15.33
C GLY A 226 -8.09 -18.09 16.27
N HIS A 227 -6.84 -18.18 16.74
CA HIS A 227 -6.23 -17.13 17.58
C HIS A 227 -6.13 -15.80 16.80
N ALA A 228 -5.71 -15.83 15.53
CA ALA A 228 -5.64 -14.64 14.69
C ALA A 228 -7.01 -13.98 14.51
N VAL A 229 -8.06 -14.77 14.23
CA VAL A 229 -9.42 -14.22 14.11
C VAL A 229 -9.90 -13.59 15.40
N ILE A 230 -9.63 -14.19 16.57
CA ILE A 230 -10.00 -13.63 17.87
C ILE A 230 -9.30 -12.28 18.08
N ASN A 231 -8.00 -12.18 17.77
CA ASN A 231 -7.27 -10.94 17.90
C ASN A 231 -7.82 -9.86 16.96
N LEU A 232 -7.99 -10.18 15.69
CA LEU A 232 -8.52 -9.24 14.69
C LEU A 232 -9.90 -8.70 15.09
N ASN A 233 -10.78 -9.56 15.60
CA ASN A 233 -12.09 -9.12 16.10
C ASN A 233 -11.96 -8.14 17.27
N ARG A 234 -10.99 -8.35 18.17
CA ARG A 234 -10.76 -7.45 19.31
C ARG A 234 -10.13 -6.13 18.92
N GLU A 235 -9.15 -6.16 18.01
CA GLU A 235 -8.36 -4.99 17.61
C GLU A 235 -9.13 -4.11 16.62
N ASN A 236 -9.84 -4.72 15.67
CA ASN A 236 -10.50 -4.01 14.57
C ASN A 236 -12.03 -3.83 14.79
N GLY A 237 -12.58 -4.42 15.85
CA GLY A 237 -14.03 -4.40 16.12
C GLY A 237 -14.85 -5.21 15.13
N THR A 238 -14.23 -6.18 14.44
CA THR A 238 -14.89 -7.06 13.46
C THR A 238 -15.62 -8.22 14.15
N THR A 239 -16.44 -8.93 13.37
CA THR A 239 -17.22 -10.09 13.85
C THR A 239 -16.97 -11.32 12.98
N HIS A 240 -15.73 -11.53 12.57
CA HIS A 240 -15.32 -12.69 11.80
C HIS A 240 -15.56 -13.99 12.58
N GLN A 241 -16.00 -15.01 11.87
CA GLN A 241 -16.21 -16.36 12.40
C GLN A 241 -15.15 -17.30 11.85
N TYR A 242 -14.82 -18.35 12.59
CA TYR A 242 -13.85 -19.34 12.12
C TYR A 242 -14.37 -20.77 12.37
N THR A 243 -13.92 -21.67 11.50
CA THR A 243 -14.09 -23.13 11.64
C THR A 243 -12.71 -23.77 11.50
N LEU A 244 -12.30 -24.53 12.50
CA LEU A 244 -11.02 -25.24 12.51
C LEU A 244 -11.24 -26.73 12.35
N VAL A 245 -10.57 -27.35 11.38
CA VAL A 245 -10.58 -28.79 11.14
C VAL A 245 -9.16 -29.33 11.39
N GLU A 246 -9.05 -30.33 12.22
CA GLU A 246 -7.78 -30.96 12.55
C GLU A 246 -8.00 -32.43 12.97
N MET A 247 -7.18 -33.34 12.46
CA MET A 247 -7.28 -34.77 12.76
C MET A 247 -6.21 -35.26 13.73
N GLY A 248 -5.19 -34.46 13.97
CA GLY A 248 -4.08 -34.86 14.85
C GLY A 248 -4.48 -34.88 16.34
N ASP A 249 -3.84 -35.71 17.10
CA ASP A 249 -4.06 -35.86 18.56
C ASP A 249 -3.88 -34.52 19.31
N TYR A 250 -3.01 -33.67 18.81
CA TYR A 250 -2.77 -32.32 19.33
C TYR A 250 -3.97 -31.38 19.21
N PHE A 251 -5.05 -31.78 18.51
CA PHE A 251 -6.29 -30.98 18.51
C PHE A 251 -6.82 -30.75 19.93
N SER A 252 -6.86 -31.83 20.72
CA SER A 252 -7.36 -31.77 22.11
C SER A 252 -6.34 -31.15 23.07
N GLU A 253 -5.06 -31.33 22.81
CA GLU A 253 -3.97 -30.95 23.73
C GLU A 253 -3.43 -29.53 23.47
N VAL A 254 -3.49 -29.06 22.22
CA VAL A 254 -2.92 -27.77 21.79
C VAL A 254 -3.97 -26.86 21.17
N THR A 255 -4.64 -27.33 20.08
CA THR A 255 -5.52 -26.48 19.26
C THR A 255 -6.68 -25.91 20.09
N LYS A 256 -7.46 -26.80 20.68
CA LYS A 256 -8.64 -26.41 21.51
C LYS A 256 -8.26 -25.60 22.75
N PRO A 257 -7.24 -25.98 23.55
CA PRO A 257 -6.82 -25.16 24.68
C PRO A 257 -6.26 -23.79 24.32
N ARG A 258 -5.59 -23.65 23.16
CA ARG A 258 -5.11 -22.35 22.68
C ARG A 258 -6.24 -21.37 22.43
N ILE A 259 -7.35 -21.85 21.89
CA ILE A 259 -8.53 -21.04 21.59
C ILE A 259 -9.30 -20.67 22.86
N ALA A 260 -9.25 -21.50 23.87
CA ALA A 260 -9.94 -21.28 25.14
C ALA A 260 -9.24 -20.29 26.09
N LYS A 261 -7.95 -20.00 25.85
CA LYS A 261 -7.14 -19.03 26.61
C LYS A 261 -7.24 -17.61 26.07
#